data_b3b0b77d437c21f91045c66e4cb7ca29
#
_entry.id   b3b0b77d437c21f91045c66e4cb7ca29
#
_cell.length_a   1.000
_cell.length_b   1.000
_cell.length_c   1.000
_cell.angle_alpha   90.00
_cell.angle_beta   90.00
_cell.angle_gamma   90.00
#
_symmetry.space_group_name_H-M   'P 1'
#
loop_
_entity.id
_entity.type
_entity.pdbx_description
1 polymer ?
#
loop_
_entity_poly.entity_id
_entity_poly.type
_entity_poly.pdbx_seq_one_letter_code
_entity_poly.pdbx_strand_id
1 'polypeptide(L)'
;KKAKKTNSKIKSQINTGVLVLENKKVFKGIGIGYQGEATGEVCFNTSLTGYQEIISDPSYAGQIINFTFPHIGNVGTNKEDHESDKIWAKGVIINSEITSPSNYRSFLHLDSWLKKNKIVGITGLDTRSLTNFIRDKGAPKGTISYSKNGKFNISKITNSTIKWSGLKNLDLAQVVSTKKNYTWRGLQTWKKETGYKKLSLIHISEPTRP
;
A
#
# COMPACT_ATOMS: atom_id res chain seq x y z
N LYS A 1 34.97 11.28 -41.82
CA LYS A 1 34.83 10.85 -40.41
C LYS A 1 33.45 10.19 -40.28
N LYS A 2 33.46 8.84 -40.20
CA LYS A 2 32.19 8.06 -40.01
C LYS A 2 31.77 8.15 -38.54
N ALA A 3 30.57 8.69 -38.28
CA ALA A 3 29.96 8.68 -36.95
C ALA A 3 29.60 7.25 -36.56
N LYS A 4 30.17 6.74 -35.48
CA LYS A 4 29.77 5.47 -34.84
C LYS A 4 28.37 5.66 -34.25
N LYS A 5 27.37 4.99 -34.84
CA LYS A 5 26.05 4.81 -34.20
C LYS A 5 26.25 3.92 -32.99
N THR A 6 26.19 4.48 -31.79
CA THR A 6 26.07 3.74 -30.53
C THR A 6 24.64 3.23 -30.41
N ASN A 7 24.41 1.97 -30.75
CA ASN A 7 23.20 1.26 -30.43
C ASN A 7 23.16 1.03 -28.91
N SER A 8 22.54 1.93 -28.17
CA SER A 8 22.11 1.65 -26.79
C SER A 8 20.96 0.63 -26.86
N LYS A 9 21.28 -0.65 -26.65
CA LYS A 9 20.26 -1.68 -26.38
C LYS A 9 19.52 -1.22 -25.13
N ILE A 10 18.29 -0.72 -25.29
CA ILE A 10 17.33 -0.54 -24.19
C ILE A 10 17.10 -1.94 -23.62
N LYS A 11 17.70 -2.22 -22.45
CA LYS A 11 17.35 -3.44 -21.68
C LYS A 11 15.85 -3.36 -21.40
N SER A 12 15.07 -4.22 -22.01
CA SER A 12 13.65 -4.37 -21.69
C SER A 12 13.56 -4.69 -20.20
N GLN A 13 12.99 -3.78 -19.42
CA GLN A 13 12.82 -3.95 -17.99
C GLN A 13 11.86 -5.14 -17.79
N ILE A 14 12.32 -6.17 -17.09
CA ILE A 14 11.51 -7.36 -16.83
C ILE A 14 10.42 -6.98 -15.84
N ASN A 15 9.17 -7.17 -16.21
CA ASN A 15 8.05 -7.00 -15.30
C ASN A 15 8.13 -8.09 -14.22
N THR A 16 8.42 -7.69 -12.98
CA THR A 16 8.52 -8.59 -11.83
C THR A 16 7.25 -8.61 -10.98
N GLY A 17 6.26 -7.79 -11.33
CA GLY A 17 4.95 -7.72 -10.69
C GLY A 17 3.81 -7.79 -11.68
N VAL A 18 2.69 -8.39 -11.26
CA VAL A 18 1.41 -8.35 -11.98
C VAL A 18 0.27 -8.10 -11.02
N LEU A 19 -0.71 -7.33 -11.47
CA LEU A 19 -2.03 -7.23 -10.84
C LEU A 19 -3.04 -7.89 -11.78
N VAL A 20 -3.82 -8.83 -11.27
CA VAL A 20 -4.88 -9.51 -12.00
C VAL A 20 -6.20 -9.20 -11.31
N LEU A 21 -7.19 -8.68 -12.05
CA LEU A 21 -8.53 -8.42 -11.54
C LEU A 21 -9.49 -9.57 -11.89
N GLU A 22 -10.59 -9.69 -11.17
CA GLU A 22 -11.62 -10.71 -11.39
C GLU A 22 -12.23 -10.71 -12.81
N ASN A 23 -12.26 -9.54 -13.45
CA ASN A 23 -12.70 -9.39 -14.85
C ASN A 23 -11.61 -9.79 -15.87
N LYS A 24 -10.55 -10.47 -15.44
CA LYS A 24 -9.40 -10.92 -16.23
C LYS A 24 -8.50 -9.80 -16.78
N LYS A 25 -8.68 -8.55 -16.39
CA LYS A 25 -7.72 -7.49 -16.71
C LYS A 25 -6.41 -7.77 -15.99
N VAL A 26 -5.30 -7.62 -16.71
CA VAL A 26 -3.93 -7.84 -16.21
C VAL A 26 -3.12 -6.57 -16.40
N PHE A 27 -2.55 -6.08 -15.32
CA PHE A 27 -1.60 -4.95 -15.33
C PHE A 27 -0.22 -5.50 -14.97
N LYS A 28 0.79 -5.08 -15.73
CA LYS A 28 2.18 -5.49 -15.51
C LYS A 28 3.00 -4.32 -14.99
N GLY A 29 3.89 -4.59 -14.06
CA GLY A 29 4.75 -3.58 -13.44
C GLY A 29 5.92 -4.22 -12.73
N ILE A 30 6.51 -3.49 -11.80
CA ILE A 30 7.65 -3.94 -10.99
C ILE A 30 7.13 -4.29 -9.61
N GLY A 31 7.39 -5.52 -9.15
CA GLY A 31 7.06 -5.95 -7.80
C GLY A 31 7.95 -5.25 -6.77
N ILE A 32 7.35 -4.87 -5.65
CA ILE A 32 7.99 -4.26 -4.49
C ILE A 32 7.56 -4.96 -3.20
N GLY A 33 8.29 -4.73 -2.12
CA GLY A 33 7.99 -5.31 -0.82
C GLY A 33 8.27 -6.81 -0.78
N TYR A 34 7.30 -7.58 -0.27
CA TYR A 34 7.45 -9.01 -0.06
C TYR A 34 7.14 -9.80 -1.34
N GLN A 35 8.02 -10.74 -1.69
CA GLN A 35 7.81 -11.63 -2.83
C GLN A 35 6.73 -12.67 -2.50
N GLY A 36 5.68 -12.72 -3.33
CA GLY A 36 4.56 -13.62 -3.12
C GLY A 36 3.29 -13.11 -3.78
N GLU A 37 2.16 -13.58 -3.30
CA GLU A 37 0.83 -13.21 -3.79
C GLU A 37 -0.02 -12.64 -2.66
N ALA A 38 -0.82 -11.64 -2.99
CA ALA A 38 -1.80 -11.06 -2.08
C ALA A 38 -3.11 -10.83 -2.82
N THR A 39 -4.18 -11.41 -2.30
CA THR A 39 -5.54 -11.24 -2.84
C THR A 39 -6.37 -10.37 -1.90
N GLY A 40 -7.14 -9.46 -2.45
CA GLY A 40 -8.00 -8.55 -1.71
C GLY A 40 -8.94 -7.77 -2.62
N GLU A 41 -9.80 -6.98 -2.02
CA GLU A 41 -10.61 -5.99 -2.73
C GLU A 41 -9.75 -4.78 -3.09
N VAL A 42 -9.76 -4.37 -4.34
CA VAL A 42 -8.94 -3.23 -4.79
C VAL A 42 -9.72 -1.94 -4.61
N CYS A 43 -9.30 -1.14 -3.64
CA CYS A 43 -9.81 0.21 -3.41
C CYS A 43 -8.77 1.26 -3.83
N PHE A 44 -9.13 2.54 -3.79
CA PHE A 44 -8.18 3.63 -4.03
C PHE A 44 -8.16 4.62 -2.87
N ASN A 45 -7.03 5.28 -2.69
CA ASN A 45 -6.84 6.35 -1.73
C ASN A 45 -6.24 7.57 -2.44
N THR A 46 -6.79 8.77 -2.16
CA THR A 46 -6.40 10.03 -2.81
C THR A 46 -5.53 10.92 -1.95
N SER A 47 -5.13 10.48 -0.78
CA SER A 47 -4.27 11.26 0.13
C SER A 47 -2.90 11.50 -0.48
N LEU A 48 -2.37 12.70 -0.28
CA LEU A 48 -1.04 13.09 -0.73
C LEU A 48 0.08 12.60 0.20
N THR A 49 -0.26 12.37 1.46
CA THR A 49 0.66 11.98 2.55
C THR A 49 0.00 10.92 3.42
N GLY A 50 0.74 10.41 4.42
CA GLY A 50 0.17 9.48 5.39
C GLY A 50 0.01 8.04 4.86
N TYR A 51 0.80 7.64 3.88
CA TYR A 51 0.68 6.29 3.31
C TYR A 51 1.02 5.19 4.31
N GLN A 52 1.88 5.44 5.30
CA GLN A 52 2.22 4.47 6.33
C GLN A 52 1.04 4.25 7.28
N GLU A 53 0.39 5.32 7.70
CA GLU A 53 -0.84 5.32 8.49
C GLU A 53 -1.95 4.57 7.72
N ILE A 54 -2.16 4.91 6.44
CA ILE A 54 -3.17 4.30 5.59
C ILE A 54 -2.95 2.78 5.46
N ILE A 55 -1.72 2.32 5.26
CA ILE A 55 -1.40 0.89 5.12
C ILE A 55 -1.64 0.15 6.44
N SER A 56 -1.43 0.81 7.58
CA SER A 56 -1.64 0.25 8.92
C SER A 56 -3.06 0.45 9.48
N ASP A 57 -3.92 1.19 8.79
CA ASP A 57 -5.29 1.47 9.24
C ASP A 57 -6.18 0.22 9.15
N PRO A 58 -6.85 -0.16 10.25
CA PRO A 58 -7.82 -1.26 10.29
C PRO A 58 -8.94 -1.16 9.25
N SER A 59 -9.29 0.05 8.81
CA SER A 59 -10.30 0.31 7.77
C SER A 59 -9.96 -0.36 6.44
N TYR A 60 -8.68 -0.65 6.18
CA TYR A 60 -8.22 -1.33 4.96
C TYR A 60 -8.03 -2.84 5.14
N ALA A 61 -8.63 -3.44 6.19
CA ALA A 61 -8.56 -4.88 6.39
C ALA A 61 -9.12 -5.65 5.20
N GLY A 62 -8.28 -6.52 4.62
CA GLY A 62 -8.66 -7.33 3.44
C GLY A 62 -8.56 -6.60 2.10
N GLN A 63 -8.11 -5.35 2.06
CA GLN A 63 -8.05 -4.55 0.84
C GLN A 63 -6.63 -4.40 0.28
N ILE A 64 -6.55 -4.18 -1.02
CA ILE A 64 -5.37 -3.76 -1.77
C ILE A 64 -5.55 -2.29 -2.12
N ILE A 65 -4.63 -1.43 -1.69
CA ILE A 65 -4.77 0.02 -1.81
C ILE A 65 -4.07 0.52 -3.08
N ASN A 66 -4.84 1.11 -3.98
CA ASN A 66 -4.33 1.84 -5.14
C ASN A 66 -4.13 3.32 -4.75
N PHE A 67 -2.89 3.74 -4.61
CA PHE A 67 -2.56 5.13 -4.32
C PHE A 67 -2.63 5.98 -5.60
N THR A 68 -3.44 7.04 -5.58
CA THR A 68 -3.57 7.94 -6.72
C THR A 68 -2.41 8.94 -6.81
N PHE A 69 -1.83 9.31 -5.65
CA PHE A 69 -0.65 10.16 -5.61
C PHE A 69 0.59 9.39 -6.10
N PRO A 70 1.34 9.93 -7.08
CA PRO A 70 2.39 9.17 -7.75
C PRO A 70 3.63 8.93 -6.88
N HIS A 71 3.98 9.86 -6.00
CA HIS A 71 5.25 9.85 -5.24
C HIS A 71 5.13 9.22 -3.85
N ILE A 72 4.51 8.06 -3.76
CA ILE A 72 4.41 7.29 -2.52
C ILE A 72 5.80 6.76 -2.11
N GLY A 73 6.15 6.93 -0.85
CA GLY A 73 7.44 6.49 -0.30
C GLY A 73 8.52 7.58 -0.25
N ASN A 74 8.26 8.77 -0.80
CA ASN A 74 9.21 9.88 -0.87
C ASN A 74 9.70 10.40 0.49
N VAL A 75 8.93 10.23 1.55
CA VAL A 75 9.31 10.61 2.93
C VAL A 75 9.83 9.44 3.76
N GLY A 76 9.89 8.23 3.18
CA GLY A 76 10.28 7.02 3.90
C GLY A 76 9.23 6.54 4.90
N THR A 77 9.66 5.72 5.86
CA THR A 77 8.81 5.23 6.95
C THR A 77 9.51 5.45 8.28
N ASN A 78 8.74 5.54 9.36
CA ASN A 78 9.26 5.71 10.71
C ASN A 78 8.53 4.79 11.71
N LYS A 79 8.84 4.91 13.01
CA LYS A 79 8.27 4.04 14.05
C LYS A 79 6.98 4.59 14.65
N GLU A 80 6.60 5.80 14.31
CA GLU A 80 5.56 6.56 15.00
C GLU A 80 4.30 6.73 14.15
N ASP A 81 4.46 6.85 12.83
CA ASP A 81 3.36 7.13 11.91
C ASP A 81 2.61 5.83 11.54
N HIS A 82 2.01 5.20 12.55
CA HIS A 82 1.16 4.01 12.44
C HIS A 82 -0.21 4.31 13.01
N GLU A 83 -1.26 3.93 12.30
CA GLU A 83 -2.63 3.97 12.82
C GLU A 83 -2.87 2.83 13.81
N SER A 84 -2.20 1.70 13.61
CA SER A 84 -2.23 0.57 14.54
C SER A 84 -0.92 -0.24 14.50
N ASP A 85 -0.68 -1.06 15.53
CA ASP A 85 0.52 -1.92 15.63
C ASP A 85 0.56 -3.00 14.54
N LYS A 86 -0.58 -3.32 13.95
CA LYS A 86 -0.72 -4.34 12.91
C LYS A 86 -0.95 -3.70 11.56
N ILE A 87 -0.31 -4.24 10.52
CA ILE A 87 -0.59 -3.84 9.14
C ILE A 87 -1.83 -4.59 8.65
N TRP A 88 -2.80 -3.85 8.13
CA TRP A 88 -4.10 -4.39 7.73
C TRP A 88 -4.28 -4.51 6.22
N ALA A 89 -3.69 -3.60 5.44
CA ALA A 89 -3.70 -3.69 3.99
C ALA A 89 -3.09 -5.00 3.50
N LYS A 90 -3.69 -5.64 2.51
CA LYS A 90 -3.17 -6.86 1.86
C LYS A 90 -2.07 -6.57 0.87
N GLY A 91 -2.11 -5.41 0.23
CA GLY A 91 -1.12 -5.02 -0.76
C GLY A 91 -1.25 -3.56 -1.15
N VAL A 92 -0.28 -3.07 -1.92
CA VAL A 92 -0.22 -1.68 -2.37
C VAL A 92 0.08 -1.58 -3.87
N ILE A 93 -0.56 -0.63 -4.53
CA ILE A 93 -0.37 -0.31 -5.94
C ILE A 93 0.08 1.14 -6.03
N ILE A 94 1.21 1.39 -6.67
CA ILE A 94 1.85 2.70 -6.76
C ILE A 94 2.18 3.01 -8.22
N ASN A 95 2.05 4.26 -8.61
CA ASN A 95 2.33 4.70 -9.98
C ASN A 95 3.83 4.70 -10.30
N SER A 96 4.63 5.42 -9.51
CA SER A 96 6.04 5.67 -9.77
C SER A 96 6.94 4.77 -8.93
N GLU A 97 8.20 4.62 -9.33
CA GLU A 97 9.22 3.99 -8.51
C GLU A 97 9.38 4.73 -7.18
N ILE A 98 9.66 3.97 -6.13
CA ILE A 98 9.91 4.53 -4.79
C ILE A 98 11.31 5.14 -4.78
N THR A 99 11.38 6.45 -4.58
CA THR A 99 12.64 7.18 -4.48
C THR A 99 13.30 7.00 -3.11
N SER A 100 14.59 7.32 -3.03
CA SER A 100 15.26 7.45 -1.74
C SER A 100 14.54 8.49 -0.87
N PRO A 101 14.31 8.19 0.41
CA PRO A 101 13.55 9.08 1.27
C PRO A 101 14.31 10.38 1.55
N SER A 102 13.59 11.50 1.49
CA SER A 102 14.12 12.86 1.69
C SER A 102 13.55 13.54 2.96
N ASN A 103 13.21 12.76 3.98
CA ASN A 103 12.68 13.27 5.24
C ASN A 103 13.59 12.89 6.41
N TYR A 104 13.87 13.84 7.31
CA TYR A 104 14.74 13.62 8.48
C TYR A 104 14.18 12.59 9.47
N ARG A 105 12.85 12.33 9.47
CA ARG A 105 12.19 11.29 10.28
C ARG A 105 12.28 9.90 9.66
N SER A 106 12.83 9.78 8.45
CA SER A 106 12.90 8.49 7.78
C SER A 106 13.82 7.53 8.52
N PHE A 107 13.27 6.38 8.89
CA PHE A 107 14.01 5.27 9.48
C PHE A 107 14.28 4.15 8.46
N LEU A 108 13.32 3.85 7.58
CA LEU A 108 13.43 2.84 6.54
C LEU A 108 12.88 3.35 5.22
N HIS A 109 13.46 2.85 4.12
CA HIS A 109 12.88 2.94 2.80
C HIS A 109 11.56 2.16 2.74
N LEU A 110 10.54 2.68 2.03
CA LEU A 110 9.20 2.06 2.00
C LEU A 110 9.24 0.60 1.49
N ASP A 111 10.02 0.29 0.46
CA ASP A 111 10.16 -1.08 -0.03
C ASP A 111 10.66 -2.04 1.07
N SER A 112 11.67 -1.63 1.83
CA SER A 112 12.21 -2.40 2.94
C SER A 112 11.19 -2.58 4.07
N TRP A 113 10.40 -1.54 4.34
CA TRP A 113 9.32 -1.59 5.32
C TRP A 113 8.20 -2.54 4.91
N LEU A 114 7.75 -2.46 3.65
CA LEU A 114 6.76 -3.40 3.09
C LEU A 114 7.26 -4.84 3.17
N LYS A 115 8.52 -5.08 2.80
CA LYS A 115 9.15 -6.40 2.87
C LYS A 115 9.21 -6.94 4.30
N LYS A 116 9.60 -6.12 5.27
CA LYS A 116 9.64 -6.47 6.69
C LYS A 116 8.26 -6.89 7.21
N ASN A 117 7.21 -6.19 6.77
CA ASN A 117 5.83 -6.45 7.17
C ASN A 117 5.11 -7.47 6.27
N LYS A 118 5.83 -8.13 5.35
CA LYS A 118 5.29 -9.13 4.41
C LYS A 118 4.15 -8.61 3.53
N ILE A 119 4.19 -7.34 3.17
CA ILE A 119 3.22 -6.70 2.25
C ILE A 119 3.75 -6.79 0.83
N VAL A 120 2.91 -7.32 -0.06
CA VAL A 120 3.20 -7.39 -1.51
C VAL A 120 2.77 -6.08 -2.15
N GLY A 121 3.60 -5.54 -3.03
CA GLY A 121 3.25 -4.33 -3.75
C GLY A 121 3.68 -4.38 -5.22
N ILE A 122 3.19 -3.41 -5.98
CA ILE A 122 3.52 -3.25 -7.40
C ILE A 122 3.63 -1.77 -7.75
N THR A 123 4.64 -1.41 -8.53
CA THR A 123 4.85 -0.05 -9.07
C THR A 123 4.82 -0.05 -10.59
N GLY A 124 4.77 1.15 -11.17
CA GLY A 124 4.78 1.34 -12.62
C GLY A 124 3.43 1.12 -13.28
N LEU A 125 2.32 1.19 -12.52
CA LEU A 125 0.97 1.07 -13.04
C LEU A 125 0.35 2.45 -13.29
N ASP A 126 -0.53 2.52 -14.28
CA ASP A 126 -1.43 3.66 -14.45
C ASP A 126 -2.54 3.62 -13.38
N THR A 127 -2.18 4.15 -12.20
CA THR A 127 -3.08 4.20 -11.03
C THR A 127 -4.30 5.08 -11.28
N ARG A 128 -4.20 6.07 -12.17
CA ARG A 128 -5.33 6.94 -12.54
C ARG A 128 -6.38 6.17 -13.34
N SER A 129 -5.95 5.41 -14.35
CA SER A 129 -6.85 4.55 -15.13
C SER A 129 -7.52 3.50 -14.25
N LEU A 130 -6.77 2.89 -13.31
CA LEU A 130 -7.32 1.96 -12.34
C LEU A 130 -8.33 2.62 -11.39
N THR A 131 -8.04 3.83 -10.91
CA THR A 131 -8.98 4.61 -10.07
C THR A 131 -10.28 4.91 -10.81
N ASN A 132 -10.22 5.34 -12.07
CA ASN A 132 -11.40 5.58 -12.89
C ASN A 132 -12.22 4.29 -13.06
N PHE A 133 -11.55 3.17 -13.31
CA PHE A 133 -12.21 1.87 -13.40
C PHE A 133 -12.93 1.49 -12.10
N ILE A 134 -12.29 1.66 -10.94
CA ILE A 134 -12.88 1.37 -9.63
C ILE A 134 -14.08 2.28 -9.36
N ARG A 135 -13.96 3.56 -9.68
CA ARG A 135 -15.07 4.54 -9.50
C ARG A 135 -16.28 4.16 -10.34
N ASP A 136 -16.08 3.73 -11.58
CA ASP A 136 -17.17 3.49 -12.53
C ASP A 136 -17.79 2.09 -12.36
N LYS A 137 -17.06 1.11 -11.87
CA LYS A 137 -17.49 -0.31 -11.78
C LYS A 137 -17.58 -0.85 -10.36
N GLY A 138 -17.17 -0.09 -9.35
CA GLY A 138 -17.01 -0.55 -7.97
C GLY A 138 -15.65 -1.19 -7.72
N ALA A 139 -15.38 -1.52 -6.47
CA ALA A 139 -14.13 -2.11 -6.01
C ALA A 139 -14.03 -3.59 -6.44
N PRO A 140 -13.17 -3.96 -7.39
CA PRO A 140 -13.04 -5.33 -7.88
C PRO A 140 -12.20 -6.18 -6.94
N LYS A 141 -12.37 -7.49 -6.98
CA LYS A 141 -11.39 -8.44 -6.45
C LYS A 141 -10.12 -8.39 -7.30
N GLY A 142 -8.97 -8.41 -6.66
CA GLY A 142 -7.68 -8.40 -7.33
C GLY A 142 -6.64 -9.23 -6.60
N THR A 143 -5.64 -9.69 -7.35
CA THR A 143 -4.46 -10.34 -6.81
C THR A 143 -3.21 -9.68 -7.36
N ILE A 144 -2.34 -9.22 -6.46
CA ILE A 144 -0.97 -8.82 -6.80
C ILE A 144 -0.10 -10.06 -6.67
N SER A 145 0.74 -10.33 -7.67
CA SER A 145 1.79 -11.34 -7.60
C SER A 145 3.14 -10.71 -7.91
N TYR A 146 4.10 -10.89 -7.01
CA TYR A 146 5.48 -10.45 -7.16
C TYR A 146 6.41 -11.65 -7.28
N SER A 147 7.14 -11.75 -8.38
CA SER A 147 8.15 -12.78 -8.63
C SER A 147 9.39 -12.16 -9.27
N LYS A 148 10.55 -12.30 -8.62
CA LYS A 148 11.83 -11.72 -9.09
C LYS A 148 12.23 -12.17 -10.49
N ASN A 149 11.83 -13.39 -10.90
CA ASN A 149 12.12 -13.93 -12.21
C ASN A 149 11.12 -13.51 -13.30
N GLY A 150 10.08 -12.74 -12.94
CA GLY A 150 9.04 -12.28 -13.88
C GLY A 150 8.16 -13.39 -14.46
N LYS A 151 8.18 -14.59 -13.89
CA LYS A 151 7.36 -15.71 -14.35
C LYS A 151 6.06 -15.78 -13.55
N PHE A 152 4.92 -15.74 -14.25
CA PHE A 152 3.59 -15.74 -13.64
C PHE A 152 2.68 -16.75 -14.35
N ASN A 153 1.94 -17.54 -13.59
CA ASN A 153 0.84 -18.34 -14.11
C ASN A 153 -0.45 -17.52 -14.01
N ILE A 154 -0.72 -16.70 -15.03
CA ILE A 154 -1.87 -15.78 -15.04
C ILE A 154 -3.19 -16.54 -14.86
N SER A 155 -3.36 -17.69 -15.48
CA SER A 155 -4.59 -18.50 -15.37
C SER A 155 -4.82 -18.96 -13.92
N LYS A 156 -3.76 -19.40 -13.22
CA LYS A 156 -3.83 -19.77 -11.79
C LYS A 156 -4.21 -18.57 -10.93
N ILE A 157 -3.55 -17.43 -11.13
CA ILE A 157 -3.81 -16.19 -10.38
C ILE A 157 -5.25 -15.72 -10.61
N THR A 158 -5.72 -15.70 -11.87
CA THR A 158 -7.10 -15.33 -12.22
C THR A 158 -8.11 -16.23 -11.51
N ASN A 159 -7.91 -17.55 -11.55
CA ASN A 159 -8.79 -18.49 -10.88
C ASN A 159 -8.82 -18.27 -9.35
N SER A 160 -7.67 -18.01 -8.73
CA SER A 160 -7.59 -17.70 -7.30
C SER A 160 -8.33 -16.41 -6.97
N THR A 161 -8.18 -15.38 -7.81
CA THR A 161 -8.86 -14.08 -7.64
C THR A 161 -10.38 -14.24 -7.71
N ILE A 162 -10.89 -14.98 -8.70
CA ILE A 162 -12.34 -15.21 -8.88
C ILE A 162 -12.90 -16.05 -7.72
N LYS A 163 -12.17 -17.08 -7.28
CA LYS A 163 -12.59 -17.96 -6.18
C LYS A 163 -12.60 -17.31 -4.80
N TRP A 164 -11.85 -16.23 -4.64
CA TRP A 164 -11.84 -15.51 -3.36
C TRP A 164 -13.24 -14.97 -3.05
N SER A 165 -13.75 -15.22 -1.84
CA SER A 165 -15.13 -14.88 -1.43
C SER A 165 -15.43 -13.38 -1.46
N GLY A 166 -14.38 -12.53 -1.39
CA GLY A 166 -14.54 -11.09 -1.20
C GLY A 166 -14.74 -10.73 0.26
N LEU A 167 -15.06 -9.46 0.51
CA LEU A 167 -15.32 -8.94 1.86
C LEU A 167 -16.80 -8.98 2.24
N LYS A 168 -17.69 -9.21 1.29
CA LYS A 168 -19.12 -9.28 1.54
C LYS A 168 -19.44 -10.41 2.53
N ASN A 169 -20.28 -10.10 3.52
CA ASN A 169 -20.69 -11.02 4.60
C ASN A 169 -19.57 -11.43 5.58
N LEU A 170 -18.41 -10.75 5.57
CA LEU A 170 -17.41 -10.90 6.61
C LEU A 170 -17.68 -9.89 7.73
N ASP A 171 -17.65 -10.36 8.98
CA ASP A 171 -17.67 -9.48 10.14
C ASP A 171 -16.27 -8.91 10.38
N LEU A 172 -15.90 -7.90 9.57
CA LEU A 172 -14.61 -7.25 9.71
C LEU A 172 -14.50 -6.45 11.00
N ALA A 173 -15.62 -5.92 11.53
CA ALA A 173 -15.63 -5.22 12.80
C ALA A 173 -15.11 -6.13 13.91
N GLN A 174 -15.55 -7.38 13.98
CA GLN A 174 -15.05 -8.34 14.93
C GLN A 174 -13.54 -8.64 14.75
N VAL A 175 -13.07 -8.63 13.50
CA VAL A 175 -11.64 -8.91 13.20
C VAL A 175 -10.73 -7.77 13.66
N VAL A 176 -11.14 -6.52 13.46
CA VAL A 176 -10.31 -5.33 13.75
C VAL A 176 -10.52 -4.77 15.15
N SER A 177 -11.62 -5.11 15.81
CA SER A 177 -11.91 -4.66 17.18
C SER A 177 -10.93 -5.24 18.20
N THR A 178 -10.76 -4.53 19.30
CA THR A 178 -9.92 -4.97 20.42
C THR A 178 -10.48 -6.23 21.05
N LYS A 179 -9.59 -7.18 21.37
CA LYS A 179 -9.98 -8.47 21.98
C LYS A 179 -9.99 -8.45 23.50
N LYS A 180 -9.40 -7.43 24.11
CA LYS A 180 -9.24 -7.28 25.56
C LYS A 180 -9.46 -5.82 25.95
N ASN A 181 -10.02 -5.60 27.14
CA ASN A 181 -10.04 -4.28 27.74
C ASN A 181 -8.62 -3.78 27.98
N TYR A 182 -8.36 -2.54 27.65
CA TYR A 182 -7.09 -1.87 27.93
C TYR A 182 -7.33 -0.44 28.38
N THR A 183 -6.43 0.08 29.20
CA THR A 183 -6.45 1.49 29.58
C THR A 183 -5.78 2.30 28.50
N TRP A 184 -6.54 3.14 27.81
CA TRP A 184 -5.99 4.06 26.85
C TRP A 184 -5.24 5.20 27.56
N ARG A 185 -3.94 5.36 27.27
CA ARG A 185 -3.05 6.30 27.98
C ARG A 185 -2.42 7.34 27.06
N GLY A 186 -2.97 7.64 25.91
CA GLY A 186 -2.23 8.53 25.07
C GLY A 186 -2.92 9.19 23.92
N LEU A 187 -3.38 10.42 24.10
CA LEU A 187 -3.25 11.42 23.06
C LEU A 187 -1.87 12.06 23.22
N GLN A 188 -1.12 12.10 22.12
CA GLN A 188 0.18 12.72 22.10
C GLN A 188 0.19 13.73 20.97
N THR A 189 0.51 14.99 21.27
CA THR A 189 0.80 15.99 20.26
C THR A 189 2.29 15.97 19.97
N TRP A 190 2.67 15.73 18.74
CA TRP A 190 4.07 15.77 18.33
C TRP A 190 4.57 17.23 18.23
N LYS A 191 5.73 17.50 18.81
CA LYS A 191 6.47 18.78 18.68
C LYS A 191 7.90 18.47 18.26
N LYS A 192 8.46 19.27 17.36
CA LYS A 192 9.81 19.09 16.83
C LYS A 192 10.88 19.01 17.91
N GLU A 193 10.74 19.83 18.97
CA GLU A 193 11.74 19.98 20.05
C GLU A 193 11.62 18.90 21.13
N THR A 194 10.42 18.34 21.36
CA THR A 194 10.13 17.47 22.51
C THR A 194 9.54 16.11 22.13
N GLY A 195 9.30 15.86 20.83
CA GLY A 195 8.59 14.68 20.38
C GLY A 195 7.11 14.68 20.80
N TYR A 196 6.56 13.52 21.11
CA TYR A 196 5.18 13.40 21.57
C TYR A 196 5.00 13.85 23.01
N LYS A 197 4.07 14.78 23.24
CA LYS A 197 3.68 15.24 24.56
C LYS A 197 2.34 14.62 24.95
N LYS A 198 2.28 14.00 26.13
CA LYS A 198 1.02 13.50 26.69
C LYS A 198 0.04 14.65 26.90
N LEU A 199 -1.17 14.47 26.38
CA LEU A 199 -2.28 15.40 26.63
C LEU A 199 -3.04 14.97 27.88
N SER A 200 -3.58 15.95 28.62
CA SER A 200 -4.52 15.67 29.71
C SER A 200 -5.90 15.29 29.16
N LEU A 201 -6.74 14.69 30.00
CA LEU A 201 -8.10 14.31 29.63
C LEU A 201 -8.96 15.50 29.14
N ILE A 202 -8.70 16.70 29.63
CA ILE A 202 -9.43 17.90 29.19
C ILE A 202 -9.19 18.23 27.72
N HIS A 203 -8.02 17.92 27.17
CA HIS A 203 -7.72 18.10 25.74
C HIS A 203 -8.41 17.06 24.86
N ILE A 204 -8.88 15.96 25.45
CA ILE A 204 -9.61 14.91 24.75
C ILE A 204 -11.09 15.25 24.68
N SER A 205 -11.66 15.77 25.78
CA SER A 205 -13.08 16.10 25.91
C SER A 205 -13.47 17.41 25.22
N GLU A 206 -12.54 18.32 25.05
CA GLU A 206 -12.73 19.59 24.33
C GLU A 206 -11.77 19.68 23.13
N PRO A 207 -12.09 19.08 22.00
CA PRO A 207 -11.33 19.31 20.80
C PRO A 207 -11.40 20.80 20.46
N THR A 208 -10.26 21.45 20.33
CA THR A 208 -10.16 22.85 19.93
C THR A 208 -11.04 23.11 18.71
N ARG A 209 -12.07 23.93 18.91
CA ARG A 209 -12.83 24.49 17.79
C ARG A 209 -11.87 25.30 16.92
N PRO A 210 -11.97 25.18 15.57
CA PRO A 210 -11.19 25.98 14.65
C PRO A 210 -11.47 27.48 14.82
#